data_ee269b8bb39d6849b891d62818417829
#
_entry.id   ee269b8bb39d6849b891d62818417829
#
_cell.length_a   1.000
_cell.length_b   1.000
_cell.length_c   1.000
_cell.angle_alpha   90.00
_cell.angle_beta   90.00
_cell.angle_gamma   90.00
#
_symmetry.space_group_name_H-M   'P 1'
#
loop_
_entity.id
_entity.type
_entity.pdbx_description
1 polymer ?
#
loop_
_entity_poly.entity_id
_entity_poly.type
_entity_poly.pdbx_seq_one_letter_code
_entity_poly.pdbx_strand_id
1 'polypeptide(L)'
;MLEKMIRMQTAKQEKQLERWQKEHDAANPFPDDVSLTENVEYISDGKTYHRMDIYTQKGNTKHMPVLVNLHGGGLLLGKKEVNRLYCADMCRRGFTVFCV
;
A
#
# COMPACT_ATOMS: atom_id res chain seq x y z
N MET A 1 1.67 -31.69 5.07
CA MET A 1 1.24 -31.26 6.42
C MET A 1 1.84 -29.89 6.81
N LEU A 2 3.13 -29.70 6.69
CA LEU A 2 3.80 -28.43 6.98
C LEU A 2 3.26 -27.27 6.11
N GLU A 3 3.10 -27.48 4.83
CA GLU A 3 2.56 -26.49 3.90
C GLU A 3 1.16 -26.02 4.31
N LYS A 4 0.28 -26.96 4.70
CA LYS A 4 -1.07 -26.65 5.17
C LYS A 4 -1.04 -25.82 6.45
N MET A 5 -0.14 -26.14 7.37
CA MET A 5 0.04 -25.38 8.61
C MET A 5 0.52 -23.95 8.34
N ILE A 6 1.49 -23.78 7.44
CA ILE A 6 1.99 -22.46 7.03
C ILE A 6 0.88 -21.64 6.40
N ARG A 7 0.07 -22.22 5.50
CA ARG A 7 -1.05 -21.54 4.86
C ARG A 7 -2.12 -21.11 5.85
N MET A 8 -2.44 -21.96 6.81
CA MET A 8 -3.42 -21.64 7.86
C MET A 8 -2.92 -20.50 8.76
N GLN A 9 -1.66 -20.54 9.16
CA GLN A 9 -1.06 -19.52 10.00
C GLN A 9 -0.99 -18.18 9.24
N THR A 10 -0.59 -18.20 7.99
CA THR A 10 -0.53 -17.03 7.12
C THR A 10 -1.90 -16.41 6.96
N ALA A 11 -2.94 -17.20 6.69
CA ALA A 11 -4.30 -16.70 6.55
C ALA A 11 -4.82 -16.05 7.84
N LYS A 12 -4.48 -16.62 8.99
CA LYS A 12 -4.84 -16.06 10.29
C LYS A 12 -4.16 -14.72 10.53
N GLN A 13 -2.88 -14.61 10.20
CA GLN A 13 -2.11 -13.39 10.34
C GLN A 13 -2.63 -12.30 9.39
N GLU A 14 -3.00 -12.66 8.16
CA GLU A 14 -3.60 -11.71 7.21
C GLU A 14 -4.91 -11.13 7.73
N LYS A 15 -5.77 -11.96 8.31
CA LYS A 15 -7.03 -11.49 8.90
C LYS A 15 -6.81 -10.54 10.06
N GLN A 16 -5.82 -10.80 10.90
CA GLN A 16 -5.46 -9.92 12.01
C GLN A 16 -4.92 -8.58 11.49
N LEU A 17 -4.08 -8.62 10.47
CA LEU A 17 -3.53 -7.41 9.85
C LEU A 17 -4.62 -6.58 9.18
N GLU A 18 -5.55 -7.20 8.45
CA GLU A 18 -6.67 -6.52 7.82
C GLU A 18 -7.57 -5.84 8.85
N ARG A 19 -7.83 -6.49 9.97
CA ARG A 19 -8.62 -5.91 11.06
C ARG A 19 -7.92 -4.71 11.66
N TRP A 20 -6.64 -4.86 11.98
CA TRP A 20 -5.83 -3.76 12.50
C TRP A 20 -5.82 -2.56 11.55
N GLN A 21 -5.62 -2.83 10.26
CA GLN A 21 -5.59 -1.79 9.25
C GLN A 21 -6.92 -1.06 9.15
N LYS A 22 -8.01 -1.80 9.13
CA LYS A 22 -9.35 -1.22 9.08
C LYS A 22 -9.62 -0.29 10.27
N GLU A 23 -9.26 -0.72 11.46
CA GLU A 23 -9.41 0.08 12.68
C GLU A 23 -8.49 1.30 12.66
N HIS A 24 -7.26 1.13 12.22
CA HIS A 24 -6.27 2.20 12.11
C HIS A 24 -6.71 3.26 11.08
N ASP A 25 -7.16 2.85 9.91
CA ASP A 25 -7.61 3.75 8.86
C ASP A 25 -8.89 4.51 9.28
N ALA A 26 -9.77 3.86 10.03
CA ALA A 26 -10.96 4.51 10.57
C ALA A 26 -10.61 5.60 11.60
N ALA A 27 -9.56 5.38 12.39
CA ALA A 27 -9.07 6.35 13.38
C ALA A 27 -8.22 7.47 12.78
N ASN A 28 -7.69 7.25 11.57
CA ASN A 28 -6.76 8.16 10.88
C ASN A 28 -7.24 8.41 9.44
N PRO A 29 -8.12 9.40 9.23
CA PRO A 29 -8.68 9.64 7.90
C PRO A 29 -7.61 10.01 6.88
N PHE A 30 -7.84 9.60 5.63
CA PHE A 30 -6.94 9.89 4.52
C PHE A 30 -6.87 11.41 4.26
N PRO A 31 -5.67 12.00 4.05
CA PRO A 31 -5.54 13.44 3.83
C PRO A 31 -6.25 13.93 2.56
N ASP A 32 -6.92 15.06 2.66
CA ASP A 32 -7.65 15.65 1.54
C ASP A 32 -6.74 16.25 0.46
N ASP A 33 -5.49 16.55 0.81
CA ASP A 33 -4.51 17.19 -0.09
C ASP A 33 -3.69 16.21 -0.90
N VAL A 34 -3.94 14.91 -0.74
CA VAL A 34 -3.26 13.83 -1.48
C VAL A 34 -4.21 13.20 -2.49
N SER A 35 -3.74 13.10 -3.73
CA SER A 35 -4.43 12.36 -4.79
C SER A 35 -3.89 10.94 -4.86
N LEU A 36 -4.78 9.97 -4.84
CA LEU A 36 -4.44 8.55 -4.90
C LEU A 36 -4.98 7.94 -6.19
N THR A 37 -4.08 7.40 -7.01
CA THR A 37 -4.42 6.62 -8.20
C THR A 37 -4.14 5.16 -7.88
N GLU A 38 -5.20 4.37 -7.76
CA GLU A 38 -5.10 2.98 -7.32
C GLU A 38 -4.93 2.00 -8.48
N ASN A 39 -4.23 0.92 -8.20
CA ASN A 39 -4.16 -0.26 -9.05
C ASN A 39 -3.64 0.01 -10.47
N VAL A 40 -2.58 0.79 -10.56
CA VAL A 40 -1.88 1.04 -11.81
C VAL A 40 -1.01 -0.18 -12.14
N GLU A 41 -1.27 -0.79 -13.29
CA GLU A 41 -0.48 -1.93 -13.74
C GLU A 41 0.93 -1.50 -14.15
N TYR A 42 1.95 -2.09 -13.55
CA TYR A 42 3.33 -1.90 -13.99
C TYR A 42 3.83 -3.09 -14.85
N ILE A 43 3.09 -4.20 -14.83
CA ILE A 43 3.20 -5.31 -15.79
C ILE A 43 1.79 -5.62 -16.26
N SER A 44 1.56 -5.55 -17.57
CA SER A 44 0.23 -5.76 -18.18
C SER A 44 -0.05 -7.26 -18.35
N ASP A 45 -0.17 -7.99 -17.25
CA ASP A 45 -0.43 -9.42 -17.24
C ASP A 45 -1.77 -9.78 -16.57
N GLY A 46 -2.53 -8.78 -16.12
CA GLY A 46 -3.80 -8.94 -15.45
C GLY A 46 -3.72 -9.45 -14.01
N LYS A 47 -2.52 -9.64 -13.48
CA LYS A 47 -2.34 -10.14 -12.10
C LYS A 47 -2.44 -9.00 -11.10
N THR A 48 -3.19 -9.22 -10.03
CA THR A 48 -3.44 -8.20 -9.01
C THR A 48 -2.19 -7.75 -8.27
N TYR A 49 -1.21 -8.63 -8.13
CA TYR A 49 0.04 -8.33 -7.43
C TYR A 49 1.07 -7.57 -8.29
N HIS A 50 0.76 -7.32 -9.57
CA HIS A 50 1.56 -6.48 -10.47
C HIS A 50 0.93 -5.10 -10.65
N ARG A 51 0.35 -4.57 -9.59
CA ARG A 51 -0.27 -3.24 -9.56
C ARG A 51 0.31 -2.44 -8.41
N MET A 52 0.42 -1.14 -8.64
CA MET A 52 0.87 -0.19 -7.63
C MET A 52 -0.14 0.92 -7.44
N ASP A 53 -0.05 1.60 -6.32
CA ASP A 53 -0.78 2.84 -6.07
C ASP A 53 0.17 4.01 -6.19
N ILE A 54 -0.30 5.11 -6.77
CA ILE A 54 0.48 6.33 -6.96
C ILE A 54 -0.14 7.44 -6.13
N TYR A 55 0.67 8.06 -5.27
CA TYR A 55 0.28 9.18 -4.42
C TYR A 55 0.94 10.45 -4.93
N THR A 56 0.13 11.47 -5.20
CA THR A 56 0.60 12.79 -5.64
C THR A 56 -0.08 13.89 -4.85
N GLN A 57 0.60 15.03 -4.71
CA GLN A 57 0.00 16.21 -4.10
C GLN A 57 -1.03 16.81 -5.05
N LYS A 58 -2.25 17.07 -4.56
CA LYS A 58 -3.30 17.69 -5.36
C LYS A 58 -2.87 19.09 -5.83
N GLY A 59 -3.07 19.33 -7.13
CA GLY A 59 -2.79 20.62 -7.73
C GLY A 59 -1.31 20.97 -7.90
N ASN A 60 -0.40 20.09 -7.51
CA ASN A 60 1.02 20.32 -7.69
C ASN A 60 1.47 19.84 -9.06
N THR A 61 1.98 20.79 -9.89
CA THR A 61 2.49 20.49 -11.23
C THR A 61 4.02 20.44 -11.30
N LYS A 62 4.69 20.63 -10.16
CA LYS A 62 6.16 20.58 -10.10
C LYS A 62 6.67 19.15 -10.14
N HIS A 63 7.87 18.99 -10.69
CA HIS A 63 8.56 17.70 -10.60
C HIS A 63 8.96 17.43 -9.15
N MET A 64 8.50 16.32 -8.61
CA MET A 64 8.79 15.88 -7.25
C MET A 64 9.69 14.65 -7.29
N PRO A 65 10.60 14.50 -6.31
CA PRO A 65 11.35 13.25 -6.20
C PRO A 65 10.40 12.07 -5.98
N VAL A 66 10.74 10.92 -6.53
CA VAL A 66 9.94 9.70 -6.41
C VAL A 66 10.45 8.84 -5.27
N LEU A 67 9.53 8.40 -4.43
CA LEU A 67 9.79 7.42 -3.38
C LEU A 67 9.04 6.14 -3.75
N VAL A 68 9.76 5.03 -3.82
CA VAL A 68 9.15 3.71 -4.05
C VAL A 68 9.04 3.00 -2.70
N ASN A 69 7.83 2.67 -2.31
CA ASN A 69 7.56 1.97 -1.07
C ASN A 69 7.17 0.51 -1.35
N LEU A 70 7.89 -0.40 -0.72
CA LEU A 70 7.62 -1.83 -0.80
C LEU A 70 7.13 -2.30 0.57
N HIS A 71 5.98 -2.98 0.61
CA HIS A 71 5.46 -3.52 1.86
C HIS A 71 6.30 -4.70 2.36
N GLY A 72 6.34 -4.89 3.68
CA GLY A 72 6.92 -6.07 4.30
C GLY A 72 5.96 -7.26 4.30
N GLY A 73 6.40 -8.37 4.86
CA GLY A 73 5.55 -9.56 5.02
C GLY A 73 6.28 -10.89 4.82
N GLY A 74 7.61 -10.88 4.74
CA GLY A 74 8.41 -12.10 4.61
C GLY A 74 8.10 -12.90 3.34
N LEU A 75 7.67 -12.26 2.27
CA LEU A 75 7.24 -12.85 0.99
C LEU A 75 5.94 -13.68 1.09
N LEU A 76 5.30 -13.73 2.24
CA LEU A 76 4.09 -14.53 2.47
C LEU A 76 2.87 -13.68 2.81
N LEU A 77 3.08 -12.47 3.30
CA LEU A 77 2.04 -11.59 3.82
C LEU A 77 2.21 -10.18 3.28
N GLY A 78 1.15 -9.41 3.51
CA GLY A 78 1.17 -7.99 3.26
C GLY A 78 0.66 -7.63 1.88
N LYS A 79 0.40 -6.38 1.73
CA LYS A 79 -0.07 -5.77 0.50
C LYS A 79 0.17 -4.27 0.56
N LYS A 80 0.12 -3.62 -0.59
CA LYS A 80 0.42 -2.19 -0.70
C LYS A 80 -0.45 -1.30 0.19
N GLU A 81 -1.69 -1.70 0.45
CA GLU A 81 -2.64 -0.93 1.26
C GLU A 81 -2.22 -0.79 2.73
N VAL A 82 -1.36 -1.67 3.23
CA VAL A 82 -0.87 -1.62 4.62
C VAL A 82 -0.11 -0.32 4.91
N ASN A 83 0.61 0.21 3.92
CA ASN A 83 1.40 1.42 4.07
C ASN A 83 0.70 2.67 3.55
N ARG A 84 -0.62 2.62 3.37
CA ARG A 84 -1.39 3.69 2.76
C ARG A 84 -1.19 5.05 3.43
N LEU A 85 -1.34 5.12 4.74
CA LEU A 85 -1.19 6.37 5.46
C LEU A 85 0.26 6.85 5.53
N TYR A 86 1.21 5.93 5.62
CA TYR A 86 2.62 6.26 5.51
C TYR A 86 2.96 6.88 4.15
N CYS A 87 2.47 6.27 3.07
CA CYS A 87 2.68 6.79 1.73
C CYS A 87 2.04 8.16 1.54
N ALA A 88 0.84 8.37 2.08
CA ALA A 88 0.19 9.68 2.06
C ALA A 88 0.99 10.73 2.83
N ASP A 89 1.53 10.38 3.98
CA ASP A 89 2.37 11.29 4.78
C ASP A 89 3.66 11.66 4.04
N MET A 90 4.33 10.69 3.44
CA MET A 90 5.52 10.94 2.63
C MET A 90 5.22 11.79 1.40
N CYS A 91 4.06 11.60 0.78
CA CYS A 91 3.59 12.44 -0.32
C CYS A 91 3.43 13.91 0.14
N ARG A 92 2.83 14.12 1.29
CA ARG A 92 2.67 15.47 1.86
C ARG A 92 4.01 16.13 2.17
N ARG A 93 5.04 15.33 2.45
CA ARG A 93 6.41 15.82 2.72
C ARG A 93 7.19 16.17 1.46
N GLY A 94 6.64 15.95 0.29
CA GLY A 94 7.23 16.39 -0.97
C GLY A 94 7.67 15.29 -1.92
N PHE A 95 7.12 14.08 -1.79
CA PHE A 95 7.42 12.98 -2.70
C PHE A 95 6.22 12.61 -3.56
N THR A 96 6.47 12.23 -4.81
CA THR A 96 5.55 11.35 -5.53
C THR A 96 5.83 9.93 -5.06
N VAL A 97 4.83 9.23 -4.55
CA VAL A 97 5.05 7.91 -3.94
C VAL A 97 4.45 6.82 -4.81
N PHE A 98 5.27 5.84 -5.16
CA PHE A 98 4.85 4.60 -5.80
C PHE A 98 4.80 3.52 -4.73
N CYS A 99 3.61 3.08 -4.38
CA CYS A 99 3.36 2.06 -3.37
C CYS A 99 3.09 0.73 -4.07
N VAL A 100 4.07 -0.13 -4.04
CA VAL A 100 4.05 -1.42 -4.76
C VAL A 100 3.58 -2.56 -3.86
#